data_bad403c804cd0bf6ab00d002b622b142
#
_entry.id   bad403c804cd0bf6ab00d002b622b142
#
_cell.length_a   1.000
_cell.length_b   1.000
_cell.length_c   1.000
_cell.angle_alpha   90.00
_cell.angle_beta   90.00
_cell.angle_gamma   90.00
#
_symmetry.space_group_name_H-M   'P 1'
#
loop_
_entity.id
_entity.type
_entity.pdbx_description
1 polymer ?
#
loop_
_entity_poly.entity_id
_entity_poly.type
_entity_poly.pdbx_seq_one_letter_code
_entity_poly.pdbx_strand_id
1 'polypeptide(L)'
;MQFSGTLQILPRVFSSTGPRIPGMGFAAASVHEGPPVAVAEEERQLARTMPQQRRADFLIGRSALHRAVRAAGTSVGAVLCDGPRPRLPEGLSASISHSRGVAVAVAGPADRFPALGVDLELGELPVPAAHLVLREPERPLLGPPRTAASRLLTLYSAKEAAFKALSPLIGADLRGLRDLRLTPDGTGFLVVATGHPEPCVRVSVRHLPQGGVLCWALLSG
;
A
#
# COMPACT_ATOMS: atom_id res chain seq x y z
N MET A 1 16.21 21.02 -11.13
CA MET A 1 17.18 19.92 -10.92
C MET A 1 16.54 18.62 -11.39
N GLN A 2 17.17 17.95 -12.35
CA GLN A 2 16.61 16.81 -13.06
C GLN A 2 16.71 15.51 -12.21
N PHE A 3 15.58 14.96 -11.83
CA PHE A 3 15.46 13.64 -11.18
C PHE A 3 15.41 12.46 -12.17
N SER A 4 15.94 12.65 -13.40
CA SER A 4 15.76 11.70 -14.49
C SER A 4 16.50 10.35 -14.32
N GLY A 5 17.54 10.27 -13.51
CA GLY A 5 18.33 9.05 -13.32
C GLY A 5 17.85 8.09 -12.22
N THR A 6 17.10 8.59 -11.25
CA THR A 6 16.73 7.85 -10.03
C THR A 6 15.54 6.90 -10.23
N LEU A 7 14.65 7.21 -11.18
CA LEU A 7 13.41 6.46 -11.40
C LEU A 7 13.59 5.09 -12.10
N GLN A 8 14.67 4.91 -12.87
CA GLN A 8 14.93 3.63 -13.56
C GLN A 8 15.43 2.50 -12.63
N ILE A 9 15.93 2.85 -11.44
CA ILE A 9 16.49 1.89 -10.47
C ILE A 9 15.41 1.37 -9.51
N LEU A 10 14.27 2.05 -9.40
CA LEU A 10 13.22 1.80 -8.40
C LEU A 10 12.71 0.35 -8.34
N PRO A 11 12.36 -0.34 -9.43
CA PRO A 11 11.80 -1.70 -9.33
C PRO A 11 12.78 -2.70 -8.72
N ARG A 12 14.07 -2.60 -9.03
CA ARG A 12 15.12 -3.46 -8.44
C ARG A 12 15.35 -3.17 -6.95
N VAL A 13 15.27 -1.91 -6.56
CA VAL A 13 15.37 -1.50 -5.15
C VAL A 13 14.20 -2.08 -4.35
N PHE A 14 12.97 -2.04 -4.89
CA PHE A 14 11.80 -2.58 -4.20
C PHE A 14 11.85 -4.10 -4.04
N SER A 15 12.41 -4.84 -4.99
CA SER A 15 12.56 -6.29 -4.88
C SER A 15 13.43 -6.71 -3.67
N SER A 16 14.35 -5.85 -3.23
CA SER A 16 15.20 -6.08 -2.04
C SER A 16 14.65 -5.48 -0.76
N THR A 17 13.74 -4.49 -0.85
CA THR A 17 13.22 -3.74 0.31
C THR A 17 11.83 -4.16 0.75
N GLY A 18 11.09 -4.89 -0.06
CA GLY A 18 9.75 -5.38 0.26
C GLY A 18 9.72 -6.45 1.35
N PRO A 19 8.52 -6.76 1.85
CA PRO A 19 8.34 -7.80 2.86
C PRO A 19 8.82 -9.17 2.37
N ARG A 20 9.48 -9.91 3.26
CA ARG A 20 9.91 -11.30 3.02
C ARG A 20 9.20 -12.20 4.03
N ILE A 21 7.94 -12.51 3.74
CA ILE A 21 7.09 -13.34 4.59
C ILE A 21 6.76 -14.61 3.82
N PRO A 22 7.08 -15.80 4.35
CA PRO A 22 6.79 -17.05 3.66
C PRO A 22 5.32 -17.15 3.24
N GLY A 23 5.05 -17.50 1.98
CA GLY A 23 3.71 -17.62 1.41
C GLY A 23 3.04 -16.29 1.02
N MET A 24 3.67 -15.14 1.30
CA MET A 24 3.23 -13.84 0.81
C MET A 24 4.11 -13.39 -0.35
N GLY A 25 3.50 -13.04 -1.47
CA GLY A 25 4.18 -12.42 -2.59
C GLY A 25 4.20 -10.90 -2.45
N PHE A 26 5.33 -10.30 -2.83
CA PHE A 26 5.49 -8.86 -2.98
C PHE A 26 6.08 -8.57 -4.36
N ALA A 27 5.59 -7.54 -5.02
CA ALA A 27 6.16 -7.07 -6.28
C ALA A 27 5.96 -5.57 -6.48
N ALA A 28 6.83 -5.01 -7.32
CA ALA A 28 6.72 -3.65 -7.81
C ALA A 28 6.64 -3.62 -9.34
N ALA A 29 6.07 -2.54 -9.88
CA ALA A 29 6.06 -2.21 -11.29
C ALA A 29 6.18 -0.69 -11.46
N SER A 30 6.73 -0.25 -12.60
CA SER A 30 6.92 1.19 -12.88
C SER A 30 6.53 1.51 -14.32
N VAL A 31 6.07 2.72 -14.56
CA VAL A 31 5.82 3.25 -15.90
C VAL A 31 7.10 3.29 -16.77
N HIS A 32 8.28 3.23 -16.15
CA HIS A 32 9.57 3.24 -16.83
C HIS A 32 10.08 1.86 -17.26
N GLU A 33 9.39 0.77 -16.90
CA GLU A 33 9.75 -0.59 -17.34
C GLU A 33 9.27 -0.93 -18.75
N GLY A 34 8.63 0.01 -19.45
CA GLY A 34 7.96 -0.25 -20.71
C GLY A 34 6.49 -0.67 -20.52
N PRO A 35 5.86 -1.26 -21.55
CA PRO A 35 4.46 -1.68 -21.46
C PRO A 35 4.22 -2.62 -20.28
N PRO A 36 3.12 -2.44 -19.52
CA PRO A 36 2.82 -3.29 -18.37
C PRO A 36 2.71 -4.76 -18.77
N VAL A 37 3.62 -5.58 -18.25
CA VAL A 37 3.65 -7.02 -18.49
C VAL A 37 2.68 -7.72 -17.54
N ALA A 38 2.05 -8.80 -18.01
CA ALA A 38 1.12 -9.63 -17.23
C ALA A 38 -0.25 -9.02 -16.90
N VAL A 39 -0.66 -7.97 -17.58
CA VAL A 39 -2.02 -7.39 -17.48
C VAL A 39 -2.94 -8.12 -18.45
N ALA A 40 -4.10 -8.57 -17.98
CA ALA A 40 -5.11 -9.24 -18.82
C ALA A 40 -5.76 -8.25 -19.81
N GLU A 41 -6.34 -8.78 -20.90
CA GLU A 41 -6.95 -7.90 -21.91
C GLU A 41 -8.19 -7.16 -21.37
N GLU A 42 -8.97 -7.80 -20.52
CA GLU A 42 -10.13 -7.18 -19.86
C GLU A 42 -9.72 -6.00 -18.96
N GLU A 43 -8.56 -6.11 -18.30
CA GLU A 43 -7.99 -5.02 -17.50
C GLU A 43 -7.53 -3.86 -18.40
N ARG A 44 -6.94 -4.16 -19.58
CA ARG A 44 -6.59 -3.14 -20.57
C ARG A 44 -7.83 -2.45 -21.14
N GLN A 45 -8.89 -3.21 -21.41
CA GLN A 45 -10.17 -2.65 -21.87
C GLN A 45 -10.77 -1.73 -20.81
N LEU A 46 -10.79 -2.17 -19.54
CA LEU A 46 -11.23 -1.33 -18.42
C LEU A 46 -10.38 -0.05 -18.29
N ALA A 47 -9.05 -0.15 -18.44
CA ALA A 47 -8.18 1.01 -18.41
C ALA A 47 -8.53 2.04 -19.49
N ARG A 48 -8.96 1.61 -20.69
CA ARG A 48 -9.37 2.52 -21.79
C ARG A 48 -10.58 3.36 -21.44
N THR A 49 -11.45 2.90 -20.54
CA THR A 49 -12.61 3.66 -20.05
C THR A 49 -12.27 4.70 -18.98
N MET A 50 -11.07 4.62 -18.39
CA MET A 50 -10.65 5.53 -17.33
C MET A 50 -10.12 6.86 -17.89
N PRO A 51 -10.16 7.96 -17.10
CA PRO A 51 -9.44 9.18 -17.43
C PRO A 51 -7.95 8.90 -17.69
N GLN A 52 -7.37 9.58 -18.67
CA GLN A 52 -5.99 9.34 -19.14
C GLN A 52 -4.96 9.33 -18.00
N GLN A 53 -5.12 10.24 -17.04
CA GLN A 53 -4.22 10.38 -15.89
C GLN A 53 -4.21 9.14 -14.98
N ARG A 54 -5.32 8.39 -14.92
CA ARG A 54 -5.45 7.18 -14.07
C ARG A 54 -5.08 5.89 -14.77
N ARG A 55 -4.98 5.88 -16.12
CA ARG A 55 -4.72 4.65 -16.90
C ARG A 55 -3.37 4.02 -16.57
N ALA A 56 -2.33 4.85 -16.52
CA ALA A 56 -0.97 4.38 -16.25
C ALA A 56 -0.89 3.77 -14.84
N ASP A 57 -1.39 4.47 -13.83
CA ASP A 57 -1.38 4.00 -12.44
C ASP A 57 -2.19 2.70 -12.28
N PHE A 58 -3.35 2.60 -12.94
CA PHE A 58 -4.15 1.38 -12.95
C PHE A 58 -3.38 0.20 -13.55
N LEU A 59 -2.77 0.38 -14.72
CA LEU A 59 -2.07 -0.69 -15.43
C LEU A 59 -0.81 -1.16 -14.69
N ILE A 60 0.00 -0.24 -14.16
CA ILE A 60 1.16 -0.64 -13.34
C ILE A 60 0.72 -1.29 -12.02
N GLY A 61 -0.38 -0.84 -11.42
CA GLY A 61 -0.98 -1.47 -10.25
C GLY A 61 -1.40 -2.91 -10.53
N ARG A 62 -2.03 -3.19 -11.68
CA ARG A 62 -2.37 -4.55 -12.11
C ARG A 62 -1.14 -5.39 -12.41
N SER A 63 -0.12 -4.81 -13.06
CA SER A 63 1.16 -5.49 -13.29
C SER A 63 1.84 -5.89 -11.98
N ALA A 64 1.89 -4.99 -10.99
CA ALA A 64 2.41 -5.30 -9.66
C ALA A 64 1.61 -6.41 -8.98
N LEU A 65 0.26 -6.34 -9.04
CA LEU A 65 -0.62 -7.35 -8.45
C LEU A 65 -0.37 -8.75 -9.05
N HIS A 66 -0.39 -8.89 -10.37
CA HIS A 66 -0.16 -10.19 -11.02
C HIS A 66 1.23 -10.76 -10.71
N ARG A 67 2.25 -9.89 -10.60
CA ARG A 67 3.60 -10.30 -10.18
C ARG A 67 3.61 -10.77 -8.72
N ALA A 68 2.92 -10.05 -7.82
CA ALA A 68 2.83 -10.42 -6.40
C ALA A 68 2.08 -11.75 -6.22
N VAL A 69 0.97 -11.96 -6.93
CA VAL A 69 0.23 -13.23 -6.93
C VAL A 69 1.10 -14.39 -7.39
N ARG A 70 1.88 -14.21 -8.46
CA ARG A 70 2.85 -15.23 -8.89
C ARG A 70 3.95 -15.49 -7.87
N ALA A 71 4.46 -14.45 -7.23
CA ALA A 71 5.45 -14.59 -6.17
C ALA A 71 4.90 -15.30 -4.92
N ALA A 72 3.58 -15.26 -4.70
CA ALA A 72 2.89 -16.07 -3.69
C ALA A 72 2.67 -17.54 -4.11
N GLY A 73 3.09 -17.93 -5.32
CA GLY A 73 2.99 -19.31 -5.81
C GLY A 73 1.66 -19.66 -6.49
N THR A 74 0.86 -18.66 -6.87
CA THR A 74 -0.43 -18.87 -7.54
C THR A 74 -0.60 -17.96 -8.76
N SER A 75 -1.73 -18.02 -9.44
CA SER A 75 -2.07 -17.16 -10.57
C SER A 75 -3.52 -16.71 -10.48
N VAL A 76 -3.82 -15.61 -11.12
CA VAL A 76 -5.16 -15.04 -11.18
C VAL A 76 -5.45 -14.57 -12.61
N GLY A 77 -6.70 -14.67 -13.05
CA GLY A 77 -7.19 -14.08 -14.28
C GLY A 77 -7.30 -12.56 -14.18
N ALA A 78 -8.18 -11.96 -14.99
CA ALA A 78 -8.43 -10.52 -14.94
C ALA A 78 -8.96 -10.10 -13.58
N VAL A 79 -8.34 -9.08 -12.97
CA VAL A 79 -8.77 -8.47 -11.72
C VAL A 79 -9.41 -7.12 -12.03
N LEU A 80 -10.73 -7.10 -12.09
CA LEU A 80 -11.50 -5.89 -12.32
C LEU A 80 -11.65 -5.07 -11.03
N CYS A 81 -12.42 -3.99 -11.09
CA CYS A 81 -12.69 -3.13 -9.94
C CYS A 81 -14.06 -3.39 -9.34
N ASP A 82 -14.13 -3.28 -8.01
CA ASP A 82 -15.36 -3.11 -7.25
C ASP A 82 -15.25 -1.77 -6.51
N GLY A 83 -15.79 -0.73 -7.12
CA GLY A 83 -15.50 0.65 -6.72
C GLY A 83 -13.99 0.96 -6.78
N PRO A 84 -13.39 1.45 -5.69
CA PRO A 84 -11.95 1.75 -5.64
C PRO A 84 -11.06 0.52 -5.42
N ARG A 85 -11.64 -0.65 -5.12
CA ARG A 85 -10.90 -1.86 -4.74
C ARG A 85 -10.75 -2.84 -5.91
N PRO A 86 -9.67 -3.66 -5.94
CA PRO A 86 -9.60 -4.78 -6.83
C PRO A 86 -10.62 -5.85 -6.42
N ARG A 87 -11.37 -6.38 -7.39
CA ARG A 87 -12.26 -7.52 -7.18
C ARG A 87 -11.44 -8.80 -7.26
N LEU A 88 -11.04 -9.29 -6.10
CA LEU A 88 -10.21 -10.50 -5.98
C LEU A 88 -11.08 -11.77 -6.05
N PRO A 89 -10.54 -12.87 -6.59
CA PRO A 89 -11.18 -14.16 -6.48
C PRO A 89 -11.20 -14.65 -5.02
N GLU A 90 -12.11 -15.57 -4.73
CA GLU A 90 -12.17 -16.24 -3.43
C GLU A 90 -10.86 -16.93 -3.10
N GLY A 91 -10.47 -16.92 -1.82
CA GLY A 91 -9.23 -17.52 -1.34
C GLY A 91 -7.97 -16.68 -1.57
N LEU A 92 -8.06 -15.49 -2.19
CA LEU A 92 -6.93 -14.58 -2.40
C LEU A 92 -7.14 -13.27 -1.63
N SER A 93 -6.15 -12.90 -0.83
CA SER A 93 -6.01 -11.55 -0.28
C SER A 93 -4.92 -10.79 -1.03
N ALA A 94 -5.15 -9.53 -1.33
CA ALA A 94 -4.13 -8.67 -1.93
C ALA A 94 -4.40 -7.19 -1.64
N SER A 95 -3.34 -6.38 -1.74
CA SER A 95 -3.40 -4.93 -1.64
C SER A 95 -2.43 -4.30 -2.62
N ILE A 96 -2.81 -3.13 -3.14
CA ILE A 96 -2.04 -2.37 -4.13
C ILE A 96 -1.88 -0.94 -3.61
N SER A 97 -0.71 -0.35 -3.86
CA SER A 97 -0.48 1.09 -3.74
C SER A 97 0.34 1.60 -4.90
N HIS A 98 0.19 2.87 -5.23
CA HIS A 98 1.00 3.53 -6.25
C HIS A 98 1.33 4.96 -5.86
N SER A 99 2.54 5.38 -6.19
CA SER A 99 3.03 6.73 -5.98
C SER A 99 4.04 7.09 -7.07
N ARG A 100 3.87 8.25 -7.71
CA ARG A 100 4.80 8.82 -8.71
C ARG A 100 5.23 7.83 -9.82
N GLY A 101 4.26 7.11 -10.40
CA GLY A 101 4.52 6.19 -11.52
C GLY A 101 5.19 4.87 -11.11
N VAL A 102 5.18 4.56 -9.82
CA VAL A 102 5.57 3.25 -9.26
C VAL A 102 4.37 2.66 -8.55
N ALA A 103 4.12 1.38 -8.74
CA ALA A 103 3.13 0.62 -7.99
C ALA A 103 3.81 -0.53 -7.24
N VAL A 104 3.23 -0.86 -6.10
CA VAL A 104 3.60 -2.04 -5.30
C VAL A 104 2.34 -2.85 -4.99
N ALA A 105 2.51 -4.15 -4.82
CA ALA A 105 1.43 -5.03 -4.39
C ALA A 105 1.95 -6.11 -3.45
N VAL A 106 1.09 -6.52 -2.54
CA VAL A 106 1.21 -7.73 -1.73
C VAL A 106 0.05 -8.66 -2.05
N ALA A 107 0.29 -9.97 -2.02
CA ALA A 107 -0.74 -10.98 -2.24
C ALA A 107 -0.43 -12.25 -1.47
N GLY A 108 -1.46 -13.01 -1.09
CA GLY A 108 -1.31 -14.30 -0.43
C GLY A 108 -2.63 -15.01 -0.24
N PRO A 109 -2.63 -16.30 0.17
CA PRO A 109 -3.83 -17.05 0.48
C PRO A 109 -4.62 -16.37 1.61
N ALA A 110 -5.94 -16.23 1.44
CA ALA A 110 -6.79 -15.49 2.38
C ALA A 110 -6.95 -16.20 3.74
N ASP A 111 -6.85 -17.52 3.78
CA ASP A 111 -6.85 -18.32 5.01
C ASP A 111 -5.62 -18.05 5.88
N ARG A 112 -4.49 -17.72 5.25
CA ARG A 112 -3.25 -17.39 5.93
C ARG A 112 -3.07 -15.88 6.16
N PHE A 113 -3.58 -15.08 5.25
CA PHE A 113 -3.48 -13.62 5.26
C PHE A 113 -4.87 -12.99 5.11
N PRO A 114 -5.73 -13.10 6.12
CA PRO A 114 -7.11 -12.60 6.01
C PRO A 114 -7.19 -11.07 5.90
N ALA A 115 -6.15 -10.36 6.31
CA ALA A 115 -6.01 -8.92 6.15
C ALA A 115 -4.62 -8.57 5.62
N LEU A 116 -4.58 -7.98 4.42
CA LEU A 116 -3.37 -7.47 3.78
C LEU A 116 -3.56 -6.00 3.40
N GLY A 117 -2.57 -5.18 3.74
CA GLY A 117 -2.49 -3.82 3.29
C GLY A 117 -1.08 -3.44 2.89
N VAL A 118 -0.93 -2.66 1.84
CA VAL A 118 0.35 -2.07 1.44
C VAL A 118 0.14 -0.61 1.07
N ASP A 119 1.10 0.22 1.44
CA ASP A 119 1.14 1.60 1.01
C ASP A 119 2.55 2.05 0.68
N LEU A 120 2.68 2.83 -0.40
CA LEU A 120 3.92 3.39 -0.90
C LEU A 120 3.76 4.90 -1.04
N GLU A 121 4.63 5.65 -0.41
CA GLU A 121 4.69 7.09 -0.55
C GLU A 121 6.10 7.54 -0.95
N LEU A 122 6.20 8.14 -2.14
CA LEU A 122 7.43 8.71 -2.71
C LEU A 122 7.41 10.24 -2.72
N GLY A 123 6.34 10.85 -2.22
CA GLY A 123 6.13 12.28 -2.15
C GLY A 123 6.50 12.87 -0.81
N GLU A 124 6.01 14.07 -0.60
CA GLU A 124 6.06 14.80 0.67
C GLU A 124 4.64 15.10 1.13
N LEU A 125 4.44 15.10 2.44
CA LEU A 125 3.19 15.51 3.04
C LEU A 125 3.45 16.72 3.95
N PRO A 126 2.84 17.89 3.66
CA PRO A 126 3.07 19.09 4.44
C PRO A 126 2.50 18.93 5.86
N VAL A 127 3.25 19.38 6.86
CA VAL A 127 2.87 19.26 8.29
C VAL A 127 1.47 19.79 8.58
N PRO A 128 0.98 20.89 7.96
CA PRO A 128 -0.40 21.34 8.16
C PRO A 128 -1.47 20.30 7.83
N ALA A 129 -1.19 19.30 6.96
CA ALA A 129 -2.11 18.22 6.65
C ALA A 129 -2.27 17.18 7.79
N ALA A 130 -1.49 17.29 8.87
CA ALA A 130 -1.54 16.36 10.00
C ALA A 130 -2.96 16.23 10.61
N HIS A 131 -3.76 17.28 10.59
CA HIS A 131 -5.13 17.25 11.13
C HIS A 131 -6.09 16.33 10.33
N LEU A 132 -5.76 16.03 9.07
CA LEU A 132 -6.53 15.10 8.22
C LEU A 132 -6.18 13.64 8.52
N VAL A 133 -4.98 13.39 9.05
CA VAL A 133 -4.41 12.06 9.26
C VAL A 133 -4.46 11.64 10.72
N LEU A 134 -4.06 12.55 11.63
CA LEU A 134 -3.84 12.25 13.03
C LEU A 134 -4.97 12.75 13.91
N ARG A 135 -5.27 11.96 14.93
CA ARG A 135 -6.07 12.40 16.08
C ARG A 135 -5.19 13.19 17.04
N GLU A 136 -5.79 13.98 17.91
CA GLU A 136 -5.04 14.78 18.87
C GLU A 136 -4.05 13.98 19.74
N PRO A 137 -4.41 12.79 20.29
CA PRO A 137 -3.48 11.99 21.08
C PRO A 137 -2.28 11.42 20.27
N GLU A 138 -2.34 11.42 18.93
CA GLU A 138 -1.28 10.92 18.07
C GLU A 138 -0.29 12.02 17.64
N ARG A 139 -0.61 13.30 17.85
CA ARG A 139 0.26 14.43 17.46
C ARG A 139 1.67 14.37 18.03
N PRO A 140 1.91 13.89 19.26
CA PRO A 140 3.25 13.72 19.78
C PRO A 140 4.14 12.80 18.94
N LEU A 141 3.55 11.90 18.14
CA LEU A 141 4.29 11.00 17.22
C LEU A 141 5.03 11.76 16.10
N LEU A 142 4.64 13.01 15.80
CA LEU A 142 5.36 13.86 14.83
C LEU A 142 6.78 14.20 15.29
N GLY A 143 7.02 14.24 16.61
CA GLY A 143 8.31 14.62 17.17
C GLY A 143 8.69 16.08 16.87
N PRO A 144 10.00 16.38 16.84
CA PRO A 144 10.46 17.76 16.66
C PRO A 144 10.22 18.28 15.23
N PRO A 145 10.08 19.61 15.04
CA PRO A 145 9.71 20.24 13.76
C PRO A 145 10.57 19.81 12.57
N ARG A 146 11.88 19.58 12.78
CA ARG A 146 12.82 19.16 11.73
C ARG A 146 12.52 17.80 11.12
N THR A 147 11.80 16.92 11.83
CA THR A 147 11.43 15.57 11.38
C THR A 147 9.93 15.42 11.17
N ALA A 148 9.14 16.43 11.48
CA ALA A 148 7.69 16.34 11.50
C ALA A 148 7.09 15.96 10.14
N ALA A 149 7.62 16.49 9.04
CA ALA A 149 7.13 16.18 7.69
C ALA A 149 7.39 14.70 7.32
N SER A 150 8.61 14.20 7.52
CA SER A 150 8.95 12.80 7.23
C SER A 150 8.21 11.83 8.16
N ARG A 151 8.03 12.20 9.43
CA ARG A 151 7.22 11.41 10.37
C ARG A 151 5.75 11.41 9.99
N LEU A 152 5.19 12.55 9.59
CA LEU A 152 3.81 12.62 9.11
C LEU A 152 3.60 11.71 7.89
N LEU A 153 4.53 11.71 6.94
CA LEU A 153 4.48 10.82 5.79
C LEU A 153 4.47 9.34 6.22
N THR A 154 5.32 8.98 7.20
CA THR A 154 5.36 7.62 7.76
C THR A 154 4.05 7.24 8.44
N LEU A 155 3.48 8.12 9.27
CA LEU A 155 2.22 7.89 9.97
C LEU A 155 1.04 7.81 9.00
N TYR A 156 1.04 8.63 7.96
CA TYR A 156 0.06 8.60 6.88
C TYR A 156 0.10 7.25 6.14
N SER A 157 1.28 6.87 5.65
CA SER A 157 1.44 5.61 4.92
C SER A 157 1.12 4.39 5.80
N ALA A 158 1.48 4.42 7.09
CA ALA A 158 1.11 3.36 8.02
C ALA A 158 -0.41 3.25 8.21
N LYS A 159 -1.12 4.38 8.32
CA LYS A 159 -2.58 4.39 8.40
C LYS A 159 -3.24 3.95 7.09
N GLU A 160 -2.71 4.34 5.93
CA GLU A 160 -3.20 3.88 4.62
C GLU A 160 -3.05 2.36 4.46
N ALA A 161 -1.90 1.80 4.82
CA ALA A 161 -1.70 0.36 4.80
C ALA A 161 -2.68 -0.36 5.75
N ALA A 162 -2.84 0.15 6.98
CA ALA A 162 -3.79 -0.40 7.94
C ALA A 162 -5.25 -0.26 7.47
N PHE A 163 -5.62 0.87 6.88
CA PHE A 163 -6.95 1.11 6.32
C PHE A 163 -7.29 0.10 5.23
N LYS A 164 -6.35 -0.15 4.31
CA LYS A 164 -6.52 -1.14 3.24
C LYS A 164 -6.70 -2.56 3.80
N ALA A 165 -6.01 -2.91 4.89
CA ALA A 165 -6.13 -4.21 5.53
C ALA A 165 -7.43 -4.36 6.33
N LEU A 166 -7.82 -3.34 7.11
CA LEU A 166 -8.95 -3.41 8.03
C LEU A 166 -10.31 -3.14 7.36
N SER A 167 -10.34 -2.32 6.32
CA SER A 167 -11.60 -1.90 5.72
C SER A 167 -12.44 -3.04 5.11
N PRO A 168 -11.88 -4.16 4.58
CA PRO A 168 -12.68 -5.32 4.18
C PRO A 168 -13.33 -6.06 5.36
N LEU A 169 -12.74 -5.97 6.56
CA LEU A 169 -13.18 -6.67 7.76
C LEU A 169 -14.20 -5.86 8.57
N ILE A 170 -14.01 -4.54 8.64
CA ILE A 170 -14.82 -3.63 9.47
C ILE A 170 -15.98 -3.03 8.64
N GLY A 171 -15.79 -2.85 7.34
CA GLY A 171 -16.84 -2.33 6.45
C GLY A 171 -17.11 -0.84 6.64
N ALA A 172 -18.38 -0.45 6.70
CA ALA A 172 -18.85 0.93 6.66
C ALA A 172 -18.48 1.76 7.91
N ASP A 173 -18.11 1.12 9.01
CA ASP A 173 -17.72 1.80 10.24
C ASP A 173 -16.31 2.43 10.14
N LEU A 174 -15.49 1.98 9.18
CA LEU A 174 -14.18 2.55 8.91
C LEU A 174 -14.25 3.52 7.71
N ARG A 175 -14.41 4.82 7.99
CA ARG A 175 -14.66 5.85 6.99
C ARG A 175 -13.41 6.62 6.56
N GLY A 176 -12.35 6.61 7.38
CA GLY A 176 -11.13 7.35 7.07
C GLY A 176 -9.98 7.08 8.04
N LEU A 177 -8.84 7.69 7.76
CA LEU A 177 -7.61 7.47 8.51
C LEU A 177 -7.70 7.90 9.99
N ARG A 178 -8.57 8.85 10.30
CA ARG A 178 -8.79 9.30 11.69
C ARG A 178 -9.60 8.31 12.52
N ASP A 179 -10.25 7.35 11.89
CA ASP A 179 -10.90 6.25 12.59
C ASP A 179 -9.91 5.17 13.05
N LEU A 180 -8.65 5.29 12.62
CA LEU A 180 -7.57 4.40 13.03
C LEU A 180 -6.76 5.04 14.17
N ARG A 181 -6.33 4.19 15.12
CA ARG A 181 -5.40 4.55 16.19
C ARG A 181 -4.10 3.78 16.02
N LEU A 182 -3.00 4.54 15.91
CA LEU A 182 -1.64 4.03 15.88
C LEU A 182 -1.06 3.92 17.29
N THR A 183 -0.46 2.79 17.60
CA THR A 183 0.37 2.60 18.79
C THR A 183 1.75 2.14 18.33
N PRO A 184 2.85 2.85 18.68
CA PRO A 184 4.20 2.41 18.32
C PRO A 184 4.49 0.99 18.82
N ASP A 185 5.10 0.16 17.95
CA ASP A 185 5.48 -1.23 18.24
C ASP A 185 6.78 -1.57 17.53
N GLY A 186 7.88 -1.57 18.28
CA GLY A 186 9.23 -1.75 17.73
C GLY A 186 9.54 -0.68 16.67
N THR A 187 9.81 -1.13 15.43
CA THR A 187 10.08 -0.24 14.28
C THR A 187 8.84 0.11 13.47
N GLY A 188 7.66 -0.30 13.93
CA GLY A 188 6.39 -0.10 13.25
C GLY A 188 5.27 0.31 14.19
N PHE A 189 4.05 -0.15 13.90
CA PHE A 189 2.85 0.21 14.67
C PHE A 189 1.90 -0.98 14.81
N LEU A 190 1.22 -1.05 15.95
CA LEU A 190 -0.06 -1.73 16.08
C LEU A 190 -1.18 -0.74 15.75
N VAL A 191 -2.15 -1.17 14.94
CA VAL A 191 -3.24 -0.30 14.49
C VAL A 191 -4.57 -1.01 14.69
N VAL A 192 -5.50 -0.29 15.31
CA VAL A 192 -6.89 -0.70 15.51
C VAL A 192 -7.83 0.37 14.99
N ALA A 193 -9.05 -0.01 14.62
CA ALA A 193 -10.09 0.97 14.37
C ALA A 193 -10.71 1.45 15.71
N THR A 194 -11.03 2.73 15.78
CA THR A 194 -11.69 3.32 16.95
C THR A 194 -13.07 2.68 17.14
N GLY A 195 -13.35 2.21 18.35
CA GLY A 195 -14.60 1.47 18.63
C GLY A 195 -14.53 -0.03 18.30
N HIS A 196 -13.48 -0.47 17.60
CA HIS A 196 -13.26 -1.87 17.26
C HIS A 196 -11.83 -2.25 17.69
N PRO A 197 -11.58 -2.71 18.92
CA PRO A 197 -10.26 -3.10 19.38
C PRO A 197 -9.74 -4.34 18.65
N GLU A 198 -10.61 -5.13 18.06
CA GLU A 198 -10.32 -6.24 17.16
C GLU A 198 -11.12 -6.07 15.86
N PRO A 199 -10.57 -6.42 14.68
CA PRO A 199 -9.21 -6.94 14.49
C PRO A 199 -8.12 -5.86 14.64
N CYS A 200 -6.93 -6.28 15.11
CA CYS A 200 -5.72 -5.47 15.18
C CYS A 200 -4.76 -5.84 14.05
N VAL A 201 -4.14 -4.88 13.42
CA VAL A 201 -3.09 -5.12 12.41
C VAL A 201 -1.75 -4.58 12.87
N ARG A 202 -0.70 -5.34 12.57
CA ARG A 202 0.69 -4.91 12.73
C ARG A 202 1.16 -4.28 11.42
N VAL A 203 1.64 -3.05 11.49
CA VAL A 203 2.20 -2.32 10.36
C VAL A 203 3.71 -2.27 10.49
N SER A 204 4.40 -2.82 9.49
CA SER A 204 5.84 -2.67 9.33
C SER A 204 6.15 -1.46 8.47
N VAL A 205 7.23 -0.75 8.80
CA VAL A 205 7.67 0.47 8.12
C VAL A 205 9.06 0.25 7.53
N ARG A 206 9.25 0.65 6.28
CA ARG A 206 10.55 0.68 5.61
C ARG A 206 10.76 2.04 4.95
N HIS A 207 11.72 2.80 5.47
CA HIS A 207 12.20 4.00 4.77
C HIS A 207 13.05 3.62 3.57
N LEU A 208 12.83 4.32 2.46
CA LEU A 208 13.51 4.04 1.20
C LEU A 208 14.79 4.88 1.09
N PRO A 209 15.90 4.32 0.57
CA PRO A 209 17.19 5.04 0.49
C PRO A 209 17.13 6.35 -0.29
N GLN A 210 16.27 6.43 -1.31
CA GLN A 210 16.06 7.60 -2.15
C GLN A 210 15.01 8.59 -1.63
N GLY A 211 14.52 8.36 -0.41
CA GLY A 211 13.37 9.06 0.16
C GLY A 211 12.04 8.35 -0.08
N GLY A 212 11.07 8.67 0.78
CA GLY A 212 9.78 8.00 0.79
C GLY A 212 9.70 6.83 1.78
N VAL A 213 8.56 6.18 1.81
CA VAL A 213 8.24 5.10 2.76
C VAL A 213 7.39 4.03 2.12
N LEU A 214 7.65 2.78 2.48
CA LEU A 214 6.85 1.60 2.18
C LEU A 214 6.33 1.03 3.51
N CYS A 215 5.01 0.91 3.63
CA CYS A 215 4.35 0.29 4.76
C CYS A 215 3.55 -0.93 4.32
N TRP A 216 3.52 -1.97 5.13
CA TRP A 216 2.62 -3.11 4.93
C TRP A 216 2.00 -3.55 6.24
N ALA A 217 0.73 -3.90 6.17
CA ALA A 217 -0.11 -4.27 7.30
C ALA A 217 -0.55 -5.72 7.18
N LEU A 218 -0.46 -6.44 8.30
CA LEU A 218 -0.92 -7.82 8.45
C LEU A 218 -1.77 -7.92 9.71
N LEU A 219 -2.75 -8.83 9.69
CA LEU A 219 -3.49 -9.15 10.92
C LEU A 219 -2.48 -9.59 11.99
N SER A 220 -2.62 -9.01 13.20
CA SER A 220 -1.85 -9.45 14.36
C SER A 220 -2.48 -10.72 14.88
N GLY A 221 -1.70 -11.81 14.90
CA GLY A 221 -2.08 -13.03 15.60
C GLY A 221 -1.99 -12.89 17.11
#